data_4ce93ce508ba18a9fb8fc74a88e31da3
#
_entry.id   4ce93ce508ba18a9fb8fc74a88e31da3
#
_cell.length_a   1.000
_cell.length_b   1.000
_cell.length_c   1.000
_cell.angle_alpha   90.00
_cell.angle_beta   90.00
_cell.angle_gamma   90.00
#
_symmetry.space_group_name_H-M   'P 1'
#
loop_
_entity.id
_entity.type
_entity.pdbx_description
1 polymer ?
#
loop_
_entity_poly.entity_id
_entity_poly.type
_entity_poly.pdbx_seq_one_letter_code
_entity_poly.pdbx_strand_id
1 'polypeptide(L)'
;FFKVIWFIPMLMSSVAIGFLFTYALATNGGIVSTISGWFGGGNIDLLGNPKLALLTVILIIAWQFTPFYMVYFMAGYTNIPYDVFEAARIDGATRGQYFWKIALPLLIPSIKSAAILSMVGSLKYFDLIYVMTGGGPGTATELMATYMYKLSFQQFNMGYGSCVAAGMFILITLIALLFQKVFVVKEDY
;
A
#
# COMPACT_ATOMS: atom_id res chain seq x y z
N PHE A 1 0.24 -18.30 15.37
CA PHE A 1 1.68 -18.18 15.09
C PHE A 1 1.92 -17.50 13.74
N PHE A 2 1.37 -18.01 12.64
CA PHE A 2 1.52 -17.43 11.29
C PHE A 2 1.10 -15.95 11.21
N LYS A 3 -0.02 -15.57 11.82
CA LYS A 3 -0.50 -14.18 11.84
C LYS A 3 0.54 -13.21 12.42
N VAL A 4 1.24 -13.62 13.48
CA VAL A 4 2.26 -12.79 14.15
C VAL A 4 3.45 -12.55 13.23
N ILE A 5 3.97 -13.59 12.57
CA ILE A 5 5.10 -13.48 11.64
C ILE A 5 4.76 -12.57 10.46
N TRP A 6 3.57 -12.75 9.89
CA TRP A 6 3.12 -11.91 8.77
C TRP A 6 2.89 -10.45 9.17
N PHE A 7 2.69 -10.16 10.46
CA PHE A 7 2.44 -8.80 10.95
C PHE A 7 3.73 -8.02 11.24
N ILE A 8 4.90 -8.69 11.32
CA ILE A 8 6.20 -8.07 11.61
C ILE A 8 6.50 -6.88 10.69
N PRO A 9 6.33 -6.95 9.35
CA PRO A 9 6.65 -5.83 8.47
C PRO A 9 5.90 -4.55 8.83
N MET A 10 4.67 -4.67 9.27
CA MET A 10 3.84 -3.51 9.62
C MET A 10 4.24 -2.87 10.94
N LEU A 11 4.83 -3.63 11.87
CA LEU A 11 5.31 -3.13 13.16
C LEU A 11 6.62 -2.36 13.03
N MET A 12 7.35 -2.57 11.94
CA MET A 12 8.60 -1.85 11.68
C MET A 12 8.34 -0.42 11.21
N SER A 13 9.21 0.50 11.61
CA SER A 13 9.19 1.87 11.07
C SER A 13 9.41 1.84 9.55
N SER A 14 8.63 2.61 8.80
CA SER A 14 8.82 2.78 7.34
C SER A 14 10.23 3.28 7.01
N VAL A 15 10.83 4.11 7.87
CA VAL A 15 12.21 4.57 7.73
C VAL A 15 13.20 3.42 7.85
N ALA A 16 13.02 2.54 8.85
CA ALA A 16 13.87 1.37 9.03
C ALA A 16 13.76 0.40 7.86
N ILE A 17 12.54 0.14 7.37
CA ILE A 17 12.29 -0.66 6.17
C ILE A 17 12.96 0.00 4.95
N GLY A 18 12.83 1.32 4.81
CA GLY A 18 13.45 2.08 3.73
C GLY A 18 14.97 1.87 3.68
N PHE A 19 15.66 2.03 4.79
CA PHE A 19 17.10 1.77 4.88
C PHE A 19 17.44 0.32 4.59
N LEU A 20 16.73 -0.63 5.21
CA LEU A 20 16.95 -2.07 4.98
C LEU A 20 16.90 -2.41 3.49
N PHE A 21 15.84 -1.98 2.80
CA PHE A 21 15.69 -2.29 1.38
C PHE A 21 16.64 -1.47 0.49
N THR A 22 17.01 -0.25 0.86
CA THR A 22 18.03 0.50 0.12
C THR A 22 19.35 -0.25 0.10
N TYR A 23 19.80 -0.79 1.22
CA TYR A 23 21.02 -1.59 1.28
C TYR A 23 20.86 -2.98 0.68
N ALA A 24 19.72 -3.64 0.90
CA ALA A 24 19.44 -4.96 0.32
C ALA A 24 19.37 -4.94 -1.22
N LEU A 25 18.90 -3.83 -1.80
CA LEU A 25 18.74 -3.65 -3.24
C LEU A 25 19.90 -2.86 -3.88
N ALA A 26 20.95 -2.54 -3.11
CA ALA A 26 22.10 -1.82 -3.64
C ALA A 26 22.72 -2.57 -4.82
N THR A 27 23.06 -1.84 -5.88
CA THR A 27 23.62 -2.40 -7.12
C THR A 27 24.94 -3.11 -6.88
N ASN A 28 25.75 -2.61 -5.93
CA ASN A 28 27.03 -3.22 -5.55
C ASN A 28 26.91 -3.80 -4.12
N GLY A 29 27.05 -5.12 -4.01
CA GLY A 29 27.04 -5.81 -2.70
C GLY A 29 25.65 -5.98 -2.06
N GLY A 30 24.58 -5.59 -2.73
CA GLY A 30 23.23 -5.87 -2.28
C GLY A 30 22.84 -7.35 -2.45
N ILE A 31 21.82 -7.79 -1.70
CA ILE A 31 21.36 -9.19 -1.73
C ILE A 31 20.92 -9.58 -3.15
N VAL A 32 20.17 -8.72 -3.82
CA VAL A 32 19.65 -9.00 -5.17
C VAL A 32 20.78 -9.10 -6.20
N SER A 33 21.75 -8.18 -6.17
CA SER A 33 22.90 -8.22 -7.08
C SER A 33 23.79 -9.42 -6.82
N THR A 34 23.97 -9.82 -5.56
CA THR A 34 24.76 -11.02 -5.19
C THR A 34 24.09 -12.30 -5.69
N ILE A 35 22.78 -12.44 -5.49
CA ILE A 35 22.01 -13.60 -5.98
C ILE A 35 22.02 -13.63 -7.51
N SER A 36 21.80 -12.50 -8.18
CA SER A 36 21.89 -12.40 -9.65
C SER A 36 23.25 -12.84 -10.17
N GLY A 37 24.34 -12.44 -9.50
CA GLY A 37 25.71 -12.86 -9.84
C GLY A 37 25.91 -14.38 -9.75
N TRP A 38 25.30 -15.07 -8.80
CA TRP A 38 25.37 -16.55 -8.70
C TRP A 38 24.73 -17.27 -9.88
N PHE A 39 23.72 -16.66 -10.51
CA PHE A 39 23.06 -17.18 -11.70
C PHE A 39 23.66 -16.65 -13.01
N GLY A 40 24.84 -16.01 -12.96
CA GLY A 40 25.49 -15.44 -14.15
C GLY A 40 24.84 -14.18 -14.70
N GLY A 41 23.94 -13.55 -13.93
CA GLY A 41 23.34 -12.26 -14.26
C GLY A 41 24.26 -11.09 -13.89
N GLY A 42 24.08 -9.95 -14.57
CA GLY A 42 24.77 -8.71 -14.24
C GLY A 42 24.18 -8.02 -13.00
N ASN A 43 24.83 -6.92 -12.60
CA ASN A 43 24.31 -6.07 -11.54
C ASN A 43 22.98 -5.45 -11.96
N ILE A 44 21.93 -5.73 -11.19
CA ILE A 44 20.58 -5.19 -11.44
C ILE A 44 20.41 -3.93 -10.60
N ASP A 45 20.24 -2.81 -11.26
CA ASP A 45 19.94 -1.54 -10.59
C ASP A 45 18.40 -1.34 -10.52
N LEU A 46 17.83 -1.73 -9.40
CA LEU A 46 16.38 -1.63 -9.18
C LEU A 46 15.93 -0.23 -8.78
N LEU A 47 16.77 0.51 -8.04
CA LEU A 47 16.41 1.83 -7.52
C LEU A 47 16.94 2.97 -8.39
N GLY A 48 18.03 2.77 -9.12
CA GLY A 48 18.58 3.76 -10.04
C GLY A 48 17.98 3.72 -11.45
N ASN A 49 17.22 2.68 -11.80
CA ASN A 49 16.52 2.61 -13.08
C ASN A 49 15.13 3.26 -12.97
N PRO A 50 14.83 4.35 -13.74
CA PRO A 50 13.54 5.06 -13.65
C PRO A 50 12.32 4.18 -13.88
N LYS A 51 12.42 3.13 -14.71
CA LYS A 51 11.30 2.23 -15.00
C LYS A 51 11.05 1.20 -13.88
N LEU A 52 12.10 0.82 -13.16
CA LEU A 52 12.02 -0.21 -12.12
C LEU A 52 11.84 0.38 -10.72
N ALA A 53 12.34 1.59 -10.48
CA ALA A 53 12.33 2.20 -9.16
C ALA A 53 10.93 2.33 -8.57
N LEU A 54 9.98 2.85 -9.34
CA LEU A 54 8.60 2.98 -8.89
C LEU A 54 7.96 1.62 -8.58
N LEU A 55 8.13 0.63 -9.47
CA LEU A 55 7.60 -0.71 -9.27
C LEU A 55 8.20 -1.38 -8.03
N THR A 56 9.51 -1.25 -7.83
CA THR A 56 10.23 -1.78 -6.67
C THR A 56 9.68 -1.19 -5.36
N VAL A 57 9.52 0.12 -5.32
CA VAL A 57 8.97 0.81 -4.15
C VAL A 57 7.52 0.39 -3.89
N ILE A 58 6.67 0.28 -4.93
CA ILE A 58 5.29 -0.19 -4.80
C ILE A 58 5.23 -1.60 -4.20
N LEU A 59 6.09 -2.52 -4.65
CA LEU A 59 6.11 -3.89 -4.12
C LEU A 59 6.50 -3.93 -2.63
N ILE A 60 7.44 -3.10 -2.21
CA ILE A 60 7.85 -3.01 -0.79
C ILE A 60 6.73 -2.44 0.06
N ILE A 61 6.06 -1.37 -0.41
CA ILE A 61 4.90 -0.78 0.28
C ILE A 61 3.77 -1.81 0.37
N ALA A 62 3.47 -2.51 -0.71
CA ALA A 62 2.45 -3.56 -0.73
C ALA A 62 2.76 -4.67 0.28
N TRP A 63 4.02 -5.13 0.35
CA TRP A 63 4.47 -6.10 1.34
C TRP A 63 4.31 -5.57 2.77
N GLN A 64 4.67 -4.33 3.04
CA GLN A 64 4.55 -3.72 4.37
C GLN A 64 3.10 -3.62 4.84
N PHE A 65 2.15 -3.26 3.95
CA PHE A 65 0.76 -3.02 4.32
C PHE A 65 -0.17 -4.23 4.11
N THR A 66 0.25 -5.26 3.40
CA THR A 66 -0.55 -6.50 3.22
C THR A 66 -1.06 -7.09 4.54
N PRO A 67 -0.26 -7.18 5.63
CA PRO A 67 -0.73 -7.70 6.91
C PRO A 67 -1.90 -6.91 7.51
N PHE A 68 -1.90 -5.59 7.35
CA PHE A 68 -3.00 -4.74 7.82
C PHE A 68 -4.32 -5.11 7.13
N TYR A 69 -4.30 -5.16 5.81
CA TYR A 69 -5.51 -5.51 5.05
C TYR A 69 -5.92 -6.96 5.26
N MET A 70 -4.96 -7.86 5.49
CA MET A 70 -5.27 -9.24 5.87
C MET A 70 -6.09 -9.29 7.17
N VAL A 71 -5.64 -8.61 8.23
CA VAL A 71 -6.37 -8.57 9.51
C VAL A 71 -7.69 -7.83 9.35
N TYR A 72 -7.72 -6.74 8.60
CA TYR A 72 -8.92 -5.97 8.32
C TYR A 72 -10.02 -6.82 7.65
N PHE A 73 -9.67 -7.57 6.61
CA PHE A 73 -10.62 -8.47 5.94
C PHE A 73 -11.00 -9.69 6.78
N MET A 74 -10.08 -10.19 7.62
CA MET A 74 -10.41 -11.25 8.57
C MET A 74 -11.44 -10.76 9.60
N ALA A 75 -11.30 -9.54 10.10
CA ALA A 75 -12.30 -8.94 11.00
C ALA A 75 -13.66 -8.77 10.29
N GLY A 76 -13.65 -8.29 9.03
CA GLY A 76 -14.87 -8.23 8.22
C GLY A 76 -15.54 -9.60 8.02
N TYR A 77 -14.73 -10.63 7.77
CA TYR A 77 -15.23 -11.99 7.59
C TYR A 77 -15.84 -12.58 8.88
N THR A 78 -15.26 -12.30 10.05
CA THR A 78 -15.81 -12.78 11.34
C THR A 78 -17.11 -12.09 11.74
N ASN A 79 -17.46 -10.97 11.13
CA ASN A 79 -18.76 -10.30 11.33
C ASN A 79 -19.91 -10.94 10.54
N ILE A 80 -19.63 -11.86 9.63
CA ILE A 80 -20.67 -12.62 8.92
C ILE A 80 -21.29 -13.60 9.92
N PRO A 81 -22.64 -13.55 10.14
CA PRO A 81 -23.32 -14.46 11.07
C PRO A 81 -23.09 -15.94 10.71
N TYR A 82 -22.86 -16.77 11.72
CA TYR A 82 -22.60 -18.20 11.50
C TYR A 82 -23.79 -18.91 10.84
N ASP A 83 -25.01 -18.44 11.10
CA ASP A 83 -26.24 -18.98 10.51
C ASP A 83 -26.22 -18.93 8.97
N VAL A 84 -25.58 -17.91 8.40
CA VAL A 84 -25.42 -17.80 6.93
C VAL A 84 -24.52 -18.92 6.39
N PHE A 85 -23.49 -19.30 7.15
CA PHE A 85 -22.63 -20.42 6.80
C PHE A 85 -23.38 -21.76 6.92
N GLU A 86 -24.16 -21.96 7.98
CA GLU A 86 -24.97 -23.16 8.17
C GLU A 86 -26.04 -23.31 7.09
N ALA A 87 -26.78 -22.25 6.78
CA ALA A 87 -27.78 -22.25 5.72
C ALA A 87 -27.16 -22.65 4.37
N ALA A 88 -26.04 -22.02 3.99
CA ALA A 88 -25.34 -22.35 2.75
C ALA A 88 -24.85 -23.82 2.71
N ARG A 89 -24.48 -24.38 3.85
CA ARG A 89 -24.06 -25.78 3.96
C ARG A 89 -25.25 -26.74 3.84
N ILE A 90 -26.41 -26.39 4.40
CA ILE A 90 -27.67 -27.14 4.27
C ILE A 90 -28.10 -27.16 2.79
N ASP A 91 -27.98 -26.04 2.09
CA ASP A 91 -28.26 -25.89 0.65
C ASP A 91 -27.24 -26.63 -0.25
N GLY A 92 -26.24 -27.32 0.33
CA GLY A 92 -25.24 -28.09 -0.40
C GLY A 92 -24.17 -27.25 -1.11
N ALA A 93 -23.98 -25.99 -0.73
CA ALA A 93 -22.96 -25.14 -1.32
C ALA A 93 -21.53 -25.66 -1.00
N THR A 94 -20.70 -25.78 -2.04
CA THR A 94 -19.28 -26.07 -1.87
C THR A 94 -18.55 -24.87 -1.23
N ARG A 95 -17.36 -25.08 -0.65
CA ARG A 95 -16.55 -24.00 -0.06
C ARG A 95 -16.28 -22.86 -1.04
N GLY A 96 -16.02 -23.19 -2.32
CA GLY A 96 -15.81 -22.19 -3.36
C GLY A 96 -17.09 -21.39 -3.66
N GLN A 97 -18.24 -22.07 -3.77
CA GLN A 97 -19.53 -21.41 -3.98
C GLN A 97 -19.88 -20.49 -2.81
N TYR A 98 -19.69 -20.96 -1.57
CA TYR A 98 -19.86 -20.12 -0.37
C TYR A 98 -18.99 -18.87 -0.44
N PHE A 99 -17.68 -19.02 -0.72
CA PHE A 99 -16.78 -17.88 -0.77
C PHE A 99 -17.18 -16.85 -1.84
N TRP A 100 -17.36 -17.29 -3.09
CA TRP A 100 -17.59 -16.37 -4.21
C TRP A 100 -19.02 -15.80 -4.25
N LYS A 101 -20.03 -16.60 -3.87
CA LYS A 101 -21.44 -16.22 -4.02
C LYS A 101 -22.06 -15.61 -2.76
N ILE A 102 -21.48 -15.87 -1.57
CA ILE A 102 -22.05 -15.44 -0.29
C ILE A 102 -21.07 -14.58 0.49
N ALA A 103 -19.90 -15.11 0.85
CA ALA A 103 -18.97 -14.40 1.73
C ALA A 103 -18.40 -13.14 1.07
N LEU A 104 -17.95 -13.23 -0.19
CA LEU A 104 -17.36 -12.10 -0.90
C LEU A 104 -18.34 -10.94 -1.12
N PRO A 105 -19.61 -11.16 -1.56
CA PRO A 105 -20.62 -10.10 -1.58
C PRO A 105 -20.88 -9.46 -0.22
N LEU A 106 -20.94 -10.23 0.86
CA LEU A 106 -21.11 -9.70 2.21
C LEU A 106 -19.89 -8.91 2.71
N LEU A 107 -18.70 -9.15 2.15
CA LEU A 107 -17.48 -8.40 2.42
C LEU A 107 -17.36 -7.10 1.60
N ILE A 108 -18.22 -6.85 0.62
CA ILE A 108 -18.13 -5.66 -0.24
C ILE A 108 -18.05 -4.36 0.58
N PRO A 109 -18.81 -4.13 1.67
CA PRO A 109 -18.65 -2.92 2.49
C PRO A 109 -17.26 -2.77 3.07
N SER A 110 -16.68 -3.87 3.57
CA SER A 110 -15.30 -3.89 4.08
C SER A 110 -14.27 -3.63 2.98
N ILE A 111 -14.47 -4.21 1.79
CA ILE A 111 -13.60 -3.99 0.62
C ILE A 111 -13.63 -2.51 0.19
N LYS A 112 -14.80 -1.90 0.14
CA LYS A 112 -14.98 -0.48 -0.19
C LYS A 112 -14.28 0.42 0.81
N SER A 113 -14.45 0.17 2.11
CA SER A 113 -13.76 0.92 3.16
C SER A 113 -12.24 0.76 3.09
N ALA A 114 -11.74 -0.45 2.87
CA ALA A 114 -10.32 -0.73 2.68
C ALA A 114 -9.76 0.01 1.44
N ALA A 115 -10.50 0.05 0.34
CA ALA A 115 -10.12 0.76 -0.87
C ALA A 115 -9.99 2.27 -0.63
N ILE A 116 -10.93 2.88 0.09
CA ILE A 116 -10.85 4.30 0.47
C ILE A 116 -9.62 4.55 1.36
N LEU A 117 -9.40 3.72 2.38
CA LEU A 117 -8.27 3.84 3.29
C LEU A 117 -6.93 3.72 2.55
N SER A 118 -6.79 2.73 1.66
CA SER A 118 -5.56 2.53 0.89
C SER A 118 -5.29 3.68 -0.08
N MET A 119 -6.33 4.17 -0.74
CA MET A 119 -6.23 5.29 -1.68
C MET A 119 -5.81 6.58 -0.97
N VAL A 120 -6.49 6.96 0.10
CA VAL A 120 -6.12 8.14 0.90
C VAL A 120 -4.72 7.99 1.48
N GLY A 121 -4.38 6.79 1.96
CA GLY A 121 -3.03 6.47 2.48
C GLY A 121 -1.95 6.62 1.42
N SER A 122 -2.18 6.14 0.20
CA SER A 122 -1.20 6.21 -0.89
C SER A 122 -0.98 7.64 -1.39
N LEU A 123 -2.02 8.47 -1.46
CA LEU A 123 -1.91 9.85 -1.92
C LEU A 123 -1.11 10.77 -0.99
N LYS A 124 -1.07 10.45 0.31
CA LYS A 124 -0.28 11.19 1.32
C LYS A 124 1.00 10.48 1.73
N TYR A 125 1.36 9.39 1.04
CA TYR A 125 2.52 8.60 1.42
C TYR A 125 3.82 9.38 1.21
N PHE A 126 4.77 9.23 2.15
CA PHE A 126 6.01 10.02 2.15
C PHE A 126 7.23 9.20 2.57
N ASP A 127 7.18 8.61 3.78
CA ASP A 127 8.35 8.17 4.54
C ASP A 127 9.29 7.23 3.78
N LEU A 128 8.79 6.11 3.28
CA LEU A 128 9.61 5.08 2.64
C LEU A 128 10.18 5.59 1.31
N ILE A 129 9.37 6.31 0.51
CA ILE A 129 9.82 6.85 -0.77
C ILE A 129 10.92 7.90 -0.56
N TYR A 130 10.75 8.76 0.45
CA TYR A 130 11.76 9.77 0.76
C TYR A 130 13.09 9.12 1.18
N VAL A 131 13.05 8.08 2.01
CA VAL A 131 14.25 7.38 2.49
C VAL A 131 14.92 6.56 1.40
N MET A 132 14.15 5.85 0.56
CA MET A 132 14.69 4.93 -0.44
C MET A 132 15.22 5.63 -1.68
N THR A 133 14.48 6.61 -2.19
CA THR A 133 14.75 7.20 -3.51
C THR A 133 14.81 8.73 -3.49
N GLY A 134 14.28 9.35 -2.44
CA GLY A 134 14.11 10.80 -2.41
C GLY A 134 13.27 11.37 -3.56
N GLY A 135 12.41 10.53 -4.19
CA GLY A 135 11.64 10.90 -5.39
C GLY A 135 12.33 10.55 -6.71
N GLY A 136 13.59 10.08 -6.67
CA GLY A 136 14.40 9.72 -7.84
C GLY A 136 14.19 8.30 -8.36
N PRO A 137 14.93 7.90 -9.41
CA PRO A 137 15.85 8.70 -10.21
C PRO A 137 15.12 9.75 -11.06
N GLY A 138 15.69 10.94 -11.18
CA GLY A 138 14.99 12.09 -11.75
C GLY A 138 13.74 12.43 -10.92
N THR A 139 12.55 12.18 -11.48
CA THR A 139 11.24 12.35 -10.81
C THR A 139 10.39 11.09 -10.86
N ALA A 140 11.03 9.91 -11.10
CA ALA A 140 10.30 8.66 -11.37
C ALA A 140 9.45 8.16 -10.19
N THR A 141 9.84 8.48 -8.96
CA THR A 141 9.11 8.13 -7.74
C THR A 141 8.63 9.37 -6.97
N GLU A 142 8.63 10.55 -7.61
CA GLU A 142 8.21 11.79 -6.97
C GLU A 142 6.72 11.76 -6.64
N LEU A 143 6.38 12.07 -5.40
CA LEU A 143 5.02 12.24 -4.92
C LEU A 143 4.79 13.72 -4.55
N MET A 144 3.52 14.13 -4.49
CA MET A 144 3.17 15.47 -4.02
C MET A 144 3.75 15.76 -2.62
N ALA A 145 3.78 14.78 -1.73
CA ALA A 145 4.32 14.91 -0.38
C ALA A 145 5.85 15.09 -0.39
N THR A 146 6.60 14.34 -1.22
CA THR A 146 8.05 14.49 -1.37
C THR A 146 8.41 15.81 -2.03
N TYR A 147 7.63 16.22 -3.04
CA TYR A 147 7.79 17.52 -3.71
C TYR A 147 7.54 18.68 -2.76
N MET A 148 6.43 18.65 -2.01
CA MET A 148 6.13 19.65 -0.98
C MET A 148 7.28 19.79 0.05
N TYR A 149 7.79 18.63 0.51
CA TYR A 149 8.90 18.62 1.48
C TYR A 149 10.18 19.26 0.91
N LYS A 150 10.55 18.92 -0.32
CA LYS A 150 11.71 19.53 -1.00
C LYS A 150 11.58 21.04 -1.12
N LEU A 151 10.41 21.52 -1.55
CA LEU A 151 10.15 22.96 -1.67
C LEU A 151 10.27 23.67 -0.33
N SER A 152 9.62 23.13 0.71
CA SER A 152 9.55 23.79 2.02
C SER A 152 10.87 23.74 2.76
N PHE A 153 11.50 22.56 2.85
CA PHE A 153 12.62 22.33 3.77
C PHE A 153 14.00 22.25 3.10
N GLN A 154 14.08 21.96 1.81
CA GLN A 154 15.36 21.94 1.08
C GLN A 154 15.59 23.24 0.30
N GLN A 155 14.53 23.80 -0.30
CA GLN A 155 14.61 25.05 -1.06
C GLN A 155 14.18 26.27 -0.26
N PHE A 156 13.71 26.09 0.98
CA PHE A 156 13.23 27.15 1.89
C PHE A 156 12.12 28.02 1.30
N ASN A 157 11.39 27.50 0.31
CA ASN A 157 10.26 28.17 -0.31
C ASN A 157 8.95 27.78 0.39
N MET A 158 8.80 28.23 1.65
CA MET A 158 7.69 27.86 2.53
C MET A 158 6.32 28.27 1.93
N GLY A 159 6.24 29.41 1.26
CA GLY A 159 5.00 29.90 0.67
C GLY A 159 4.48 28.97 -0.42
N TYR A 160 5.35 28.56 -1.34
CA TYR A 160 4.97 27.64 -2.42
C TYR A 160 4.73 26.22 -1.90
N GLY A 161 5.57 25.76 -0.94
CA GLY A 161 5.36 24.47 -0.29
C GLY A 161 4.01 24.38 0.44
N SER A 162 3.59 25.44 1.13
CA SER A 162 2.28 25.54 1.77
C SER A 162 1.12 25.50 0.74
N CYS A 163 1.31 26.13 -0.41
CA CYS A 163 0.34 26.08 -1.51
C CYS A 163 0.18 24.64 -2.03
N VAL A 164 1.28 23.91 -2.22
CA VAL A 164 1.24 22.50 -2.63
C VAL A 164 0.56 21.65 -1.57
N ALA A 165 0.83 21.88 -0.28
CA ALA A 165 0.16 21.18 0.83
C ALA A 165 -1.35 21.41 0.83
N ALA A 166 -1.79 22.66 0.64
CA ALA A 166 -3.21 23.02 0.54
C ALA A 166 -3.87 22.36 -0.70
N GLY A 167 -3.21 22.41 -1.85
CA GLY A 167 -3.65 21.73 -3.06
C GLY A 167 -3.79 20.20 -2.87
N MET A 168 -2.80 19.59 -2.23
CA MET A 168 -2.83 18.16 -1.88
C MET A 168 -3.99 17.83 -0.94
N PHE A 169 -4.23 18.65 0.08
CA PHE A 169 -5.36 18.47 1.00
C PHE A 169 -6.71 18.53 0.26
N ILE A 170 -6.92 19.54 -0.58
CA ILE A 170 -8.15 19.70 -1.37
C ILE A 170 -8.33 18.51 -2.30
N LEU A 171 -7.29 18.12 -3.02
CA LEU A 171 -7.33 17.00 -3.97
C LEU A 171 -7.69 15.68 -3.28
N ILE A 172 -7.01 15.36 -2.17
CA ILE A 172 -7.28 14.13 -1.41
C ILE A 172 -8.71 14.13 -0.86
N THR A 173 -9.17 15.28 -0.34
CA THR A 173 -10.53 15.42 0.19
C THR A 173 -11.58 15.21 -0.91
N LEU A 174 -11.40 15.84 -2.08
CA LEU A 174 -12.31 15.68 -3.21
C LEU A 174 -12.35 14.22 -3.69
N ILE A 175 -11.19 13.59 -3.84
CA ILE A 175 -11.12 12.19 -4.24
C ILE A 175 -11.79 11.29 -3.20
N ALA A 176 -11.54 11.50 -1.90
CA ALA A 176 -12.16 10.73 -0.83
C ALA A 176 -13.69 10.87 -0.84
N LEU A 177 -14.21 12.09 -1.00
CA LEU A 177 -15.66 12.35 -1.10
C LEU A 177 -16.28 11.73 -2.35
N LEU A 178 -15.61 11.80 -3.50
CA LEU A 178 -16.06 11.15 -4.73
C LEU A 178 -16.14 9.63 -4.56
N PHE A 179 -15.10 9.01 -4.01
CA PHE A 179 -15.11 7.57 -3.73
C PHE A 179 -16.18 7.18 -2.72
N GLN A 180 -16.33 7.96 -1.65
CA GLN A 180 -17.39 7.73 -0.67
C GLN A 180 -18.77 7.79 -1.33
N LYS A 181 -19.04 8.77 -2.19
CA LYS A 181 -20.31 8.89 -2.91
C LYS A 181 -20.56 7.74 -3.89
N VAL A 182 -19.52 7.27 -4.58
CA VAL A 182 -19.62 6.17 -5.55
C VAL A 182 -19.75 4.80 -4.86
N PHE A 183 -19.04 4.65 -3.74
CA PHE A 183 -18.94 3.37 -3.03
C PHE A 183 -19.85 3.25 -1.81
N VAL A 184 -20.52 4.34 -1.38
CA VAL A 184 -21.55 4.22 -0.33
C VAL A 184 -22.62 3.25 -0.84
N VAL A 185 -22.65 2.07 -0.23
CA VAL A 185 -23.80 1.20 -0.30
C VAL A 185 -24.93 1.96 0.39
N LYS A 186 -26.04 2.22 -0.27
CA LYS A 186 -27.29 2.41 0.44
C LYS A 186 -27.44 1.16 1.31
N GLU A 187 -27.27 1.33 2.60
CA GLU A 187 -27.77 0.38 3.59
C GLU A 187 -29.29 0.54 3.54
N ASP A 188 -29.92 -0.12 2.57
CA ASP A 188 -31.36 -0.32 2.58
C ASP A 188 -31.58 -1.34 3.71
N TYR A 189 -31.96 -0.83 4.88
CA TYR A 189 -32.55 -1.58 5.97
C TYR A 189 -33.94 -2.07 5.58
#